data_023deb1cc9b52ad913ec44df931b466f
#
_entry.id   023deb1cc9b52ad913ec44df931b466f
#
_cell.length_a   1.000
_cell.length_b   1.000
_cell.length_c   1.000
_cell.angle_alpha   90.00
_cell.angle_beta   90.00
_cell.angle_gamma   90.00
#
_symmetry.space_group_name_H-M   'P 1'
#
loop_
_entity.id
_entity.type
_entity.pdbx_description
1 polymer ?
#
loop_
_entity_poly.entity_id
_entity_poly.type
_entity_poly.pdbx_seq_one_letter_code
_entity_poly.pdbx_strand_id
1 'polypeptide(L)'
;VLNFFRKASVVEAITNTDYAGEIAAFGDSVKIIKEPEITVYTYERGADVTATKLTDQELTLVVDTANAFKFIVDDIETSMSHVNFKEVASSSAAYALRDAYDEGVIATMFAGVSASSPNHILGSDNATDLAAGTFDGTGNLDIGFGSSEHDPIDVLSHMSRLLDEQNIPEEGRWFLASPDFYEVLASSSSKLLSVDYNAGQGSIRNGLVSSGKLRGFEMYKSNNIAAASNAAGKCLAGHMSSTATAQTITSTEVLRDPDSFGDIVRGLHVYGSKVLRADALVSAFYGID
;
A
#
# COMPACT_ATOMS: atom_id res chain seq x y z
N VAL A 1 30.53 -9.46 -9.70
CA VAL A 1 29.37 -8.57 -9.97
C VAL A 1 28.88 -8.03 -8.65
N LEU A 2 28.76 -6.70 -8.54
CA LEU A 2 28.10 -6.06 -7.41
C LEU A 2 26.60 -6.07 -7.69
N ASN A 3 25.83 -6.75 -6.84
CA ASN A 3 24.37 -6.70 -6.91
C ASN A 3 23.85 -5.45 -6.20
N PHE A 4 22.88 -4.79 -6.80
CA PHE A 4 22.20 -3.69 -6.14
C PHE A 4 21.31 -4.20 -5.01
N PHE A 5 21.24 -3.44 -3.91
CA PHE A 5 20.21 -3.68 -2.89
C PHE A 5 18.83 -3.39 -3.47
N ARG A 6 17.88 -4.27 -3.20
CA ARG A 6 16.54 -4.21 -3.76
C ARG A 6 15.54 -3.79 -2.69
N LYS A 7 14.55 -2.97 -3.08
CA LYS A 7 13.43 -2.63 -2.20
C LYS A 7 12.56 -3.88 -1.96
N ALA A 8 11.92 -3.97 -0.80
CA ALA A 8 10.98 -5.05 -0.53
C ALA A 8 9.62 -4.76 -1.17
N SER A 9 9.05 -5.72 -1.87
CA SER A 9 7.68 -5.66 -2.36
C SER A 9 6.74 -6.09 -1.23
N VAL A 10 5.71 -5.30 -0.99
CA VAL A 10 4.76 -5.51 0.12
C VAL A 10 3.31 -5.62 -0.34
N VAL A 11 3.00 -5.21 -1.57
CA VAL A 11 1.63 -5.12 -2.09
C VAL A 11 0.89 -6.46 -2.04
N GLU A 12 1.55 -7.56 -2.42
CA GLU A 12 0.92 -8.89 -2.39
C GLU A 12 0.50 -9.33 -0.98
N ALA A 13 1.17 -8.82 0.06
CA ALA A 13 0.85 -9.15 1.45
C ALA A 13 -0.32 -8.31 2.02
N ILE A 14 -0.59 -7.15 1.42
CA ILE A 14 -1.56 -6.18 1.94
C ILE A 14 -2.84 -6.05 1.10
N THR A 15 -2.88 -6.69 -0.08
CA THR A 15 -4.02 -6.64 -1.00
C THR A 15 -4.70 -7.98 -1.17
N ASN A 16 -5.95 -7.95 -1.62
CA ASN A 16 -6.69 -9.13 -2.03
C ASN A 16 -6.35 -9.49 -3.48
N THR A 17 -5.85 -10.71 -3.69
CA THR A 17 -5.48 -11.26 -5.01
C THR A 17 -6.44 -12.34 -5.51
N ASP A 18 -7.60 -12.57 -4.85
CA ASP A 18 -8.54 -13.63 -5.19
C ASP A 18 -9.09 -13.54 -6.62
N TYR A 19 -9.11 -12.33 -7.18
CA TYR A 19 -9.64 -12.06 -8.52
C TYR A 19 -8.63 -12.28 -9.65
N ALA A 20 -7.36 -12.56 -9.34
CA ALA A 20 -6.31 -12.71 -10.33
C ALA A 20 -6.53 -13.89 -11.31
N GLY A 21 -7.23 -14.95 -10.85
CA GLY A 21 -7.49 -16.13 -11.67
C GLY A 21 -8.53 -15.95 -12.78
N GLU A 22 -9.33 -14.88 -12.73
CA GLU A 22 -10.36 -14.59 -13.74
C GLU A 22 -9.87 -13.69 -14.87
N ILE A 23 -8.65 -13.15 -14.75
CA ILE A 23 -8.06 -12.18 -15.66
C ILE A 23 -6.94 -12.84 -16.46
N ALA A 24 -7.07 -12.86 -17.78
CA ALA A 24 -6.10 -13.46 -18.68
C ALA A 24 -5.36 -12.45 -19.56
N ALA A 25 -5.96 -11.29 -19.88
CA ALA A 25 -5.42 -10.35 -20.85
C ALA A 25 -5.65 -8.88 -20.46
N PHE A 26 -4.90 -7.99 -21.14
CA PHE A 26 -5.10 -6.54 -21.05
C PHE A 26 -6.50 -6.15 -21.54
N GLY A 27 -7.18 -5.32 -20.76
CA GLY A 27 -8.56 -4.91 -21.04
C GLY A 27 -9.64 -5.80 -20.43
N ASP A 28 -9.26 -6.95 -19.85
CA ASP A 28 -10.20 -7.78 -19.11
C ASP A 28 -10.72 -7.03 -17.90
N SER A 29 -11.98 -7.30 -17.56
CA SER A 29 -12.64 -6.68 -16.41
C SER A 29 -13.40 -7.70 -15.61
N VAL A 30 -13.28 -7.62 -14.28
CA VAL A 30 -14.07 -8.41 -13.35
C VAL A 30 -15.07 -7.50 -12.66
N LYS A 31 -16.33 -7.91 -12.69
CA LYS A 31 -17.41 -7.22 -11.99
C LYS A 31 -17.56 -7.80 -10.58
N ILE A 32 -17.36 -6.95 -9.60
CA ILE A 32 -17.48 -7.28 -8.18
C ILE A 32 -18.80 -6.70 -7.69
N ILE A 33 -19.68 -7.56 -7.20
CA ILE A 33 -20.98 -7.14 -6.67
C ILE A 33 -20.79 -6.75 -5.21
N LYS A 34 -21.16 -5.51 -4.88
CA LYS A 34 -21.19 -5.03 -3.49
C LYS A 34 -22.51 -5.52 -2.84
N GLU A 35 -22.40 -5.98 -1.61
CA GLU A 35 -23.57 -6.37 -0.82
C GLU A 35 -24.52 -5.18 -0.64
N PRO A 36 -25.82 -5.32 -0.98
CA PRO A 36 -26.77 -4.23 -0.85
C PRO A 36 -27.11 -3.96 0.62
N GLU A 37 -27.16 -2.69 0.99
CA GLU A 37 -27.56 -2.26 2.32
C GLU A 37 -29.08 -2.28 2.46
N ILE A 38 -29.58 -3.01 3.48
CA ILE A 38 -31.01 -3.13 3.76
C ILE A 38 -31.40 -2.19 4.89
N THR A 39 -32.34 -1.29 4.60
CA THR A 39 -32.90 -0.37 5.60
C THR A 39 -33.95 -1.10 6.42
N VAL A 40 -33.81 -1.09 7.75
CA VAL A 40 -34.78 -1.65 8.68
C VAL A 40 -35.73 -0.53 9.14
N TYR A 41 -37.02 -0.77 9.02
CA TYR A 41 -38.05 0.16 9.45
C TYR A 41 -38.70 -0.30 10.76
N THR A 42 -39.04 0.67 11.62
CA THR A 42 -39.84 0.39 12.80
C THR A 42 -41.30 0.13 12.37
N TYR A 43 -41.84 -1.04 12.70
CA TYR A 43 -43.20 -1.40 12.38
C TYR A 43 -44.17 -0.97 13.50
N GLU A 44 -45.18 -0.18 13.15
CA GLU A 44 -46.33 0.10 14.00
C GLU A 44 -47.54 -0.68 13.49
N ARG A 45 -48.36 -1.18 14.42
CA ARG A 45 -49.53 -1.99 14.09
C ARG A 45 -50.51 -1.19 13.22
N GLY A 46 -50.70 -1.66 11.97
CA GLY A 46 -51.59 -1.02 11.00
C GLY A 46 -50.89 -0.01 10.07
N ALA A 47 -49.58 0.18 10.21
CA ALA A 47 -48.78 0.96 9.28
C ALA A 47 -48.40 0.13 8.05
N ASP A 48 -48.42 0.75 6.89
CA ASP A 48 -47.94 0.13 5.64
C ASP A 48 -46.41 0.18 5.57
N VAL A 49 -45.77 -0.93 5.26
CA VAL A 49 -44.31 -1.03 5.11
C VAL A 49 -43.99 -0.95 3.61
N THR A 50 -43.39 0.16 3.22
CA THR A 50 -42.95 0.35 1.83
C THR A 50 -41.75 -0.53 1.50
N ALA A 51 -41.89 -1.37 0.47
CA ALA A 51 -40.77 -2.20 0.00
C ALA A 51 -39.72 -1.33 -0.72
N THR A 52 -38.48 -1.38 -0.26
CA THR A 52 -37.34 -0.75 -0.93
C THR A 52 -36.79 -1.69 -2.00
N LYS A 53 -36.66 -1.19 -3.24
CA LYS A 53 -35.97 -1.97 -4.29
C LYS A 53 -34.49 -2.03 -3.98
N LEU A 54 -33.94 -3.24 -3.96
CA LEU A 54 -32.49 -3.45 -3.90
C LEU A 54 -31.91 -3.07 -5.27
N THR A 55 -30.91 -2.18 -5.26
CA THR A 55 -30.13 -1.82 -6.45
C THR A 55 -28.76 -2.45 -6.32
N ASP A 56 -28.36 -3.23 -7.31
CA ASP A 56 -27.04 -3.81 -7.37
C ASP A 56 -26.01 -2.69 -7.58
N GLN A 57 -25.01 -2.64 -6.70
CA GLN A 57 -23.84 -1.78 -6.87
C GLN A 57 -22.70 -2.63 -7.41
N GLU A 58 -22.38 -2.42 -8.67
CA GLU A 58 -21.27 -3.10 -9.32
C GLU A 58 -19.99 -2.25 -9.22
N LEU A 59 -18.89 -2.86 -8.78
CA LEU A 59 -17.55 -2.31 -8.91
C LEU A 59 -16.82 -3.10 -9.98
N THR A 60 -16.21 -2.41 -10.92
CA THR A 60 -15.45 -3.05 -12.00
C THR A 60 -13.96 -2.89 -11.74
N LEU A 61 -13.24 -4.01 -11.61
CA LEU A 61 -11.80 -4.08 -11.65
C LEU A 61 -11.37 -4.26 -13.10
N VAL A 62 -10.63 -3.32 -13.64
CA VAL A 62 -10.13 -3.35 -15.02
C VAL A 62 -8.62 -3.48 -15.01
N VAL A 63 -8.07 -4.31 -15.88
CA VAL A 63 -6.63 -4.42 -16.13
C VAL A 63 -6.25 -3.45 -17.25
N ASP A 64 -5.83 -2.26 -16.86
CA ASP A 64 -5.58 -1.12 -17.74
C ASP A 64 -4.12 -0.63 -17.77
N THR A 65 -3.29 -1.16 -16.87
CA THR A 65 -1.90 -0.74 -16.76
C THR A 65 -0.96 -1.81 -17.29
N ALA A 66 -0.04 -1.40 -18.17
CA ALA A 66 0.95 -2.26 -18.77
C ALA A 66 2.35 -1.68 -18.64
N ASN A 67 3.24 -2.42 -17.99
CA ASN A 67 4.66 -2.10 -17.89
C ASN A 67 5.48 -3.04 -18.75
N ALA A 68 6.44 -2.52 -19.50
CA ALA A 68 7.30 -3.31 -20.37
C ALA A 68 8.77 -2.97 -20.15
N PHE A 69 9.60 -3.98 -20.34
CA PHE A 69 11.04 -3.78 -20.46
C PHE A 69 11.58 -4.29 -21.78
N LYS A 70 12.67 -3.69 -22.23
CA LYS A 70 13.43 -4.12 -23.40
C LYS A 70 14.91 -3.81 -23.18
N PHE A 71 15.75 -4.81 -23.39
CA PHE A 71 17.19 -4.62 -23.42
C PHE A 71 17.83 -5.49 -24.50
N ILE A 72 19.01 -5.11 -24.95
CA ILE A 72 19.79 -5.80 -25.98
C ILE A 72 21.05 -6.35 -25.30
N VAL A 73 21.40 -7.59 -25.65
CA VAL A 73 22.65 -8.24 -25.25
C VAL A 73 23.46 -8.50 -26.51
N ASP A 74 24.61 -7.84 -26.62
CA ASP A 74 25.50 -7.99 -27.77
C ASP A 74 26.29 -9.31 -27.69
N ASP A 75 26.46 -9.99 -28.84
CA ASP A 75 27.21 -11.25 -28.94
C ASP A 75 28.68 -11.07 -28.59
N ILE A 76 29.26 -9.89 -28.89
CA ILE A 76 30.66 -9.60 -28.58
C ILE A 76 30.86 -9.50 -27.06
N GLU A 77 29.95 -8.81 -26.37
CA GLU A 77 29.99 -8.69 -24.91
C GLU A 77 29.81 -10.05 -24.24
N THR A 78 28.90 -10.88 -24.78
CA THR A 78 28.67 -12.23 -24.27
C THR A 78 29.90 -13.13 -24.42
N SER A 79 30.65 -13.01 -25.53
CA SER A 79 31.85 -13.80 -25.80
C SER A 79 33.08 -13.35 -25.00
N MET A 80 33.16 -12.08 -24.63
CA MET A 80 34.27 -11.47 -23.90
C MET A 80 34.09 -11.49 -22.39
N SER A 81 32.87 -11.70 -21.91
CA SER A 81 32.53 -11.64 -20.50
C SER A 81 32.48 -13.03 -19.86
N HIS A 82 33.09 -13.17 -18.68
CA HIS A 82 32.93 -14.35 -17.83
C HIS A 82 31.63 -14.35 -17.02
N VAL A 83 30.78 -13.33 -17.19
CA VAL A 83 29.52 -13.14 -16.47
C VAL A 83 28.36 -13.29 -17.44
N ASN A 84 27.35 -14.05 -17.06
CA ASN A 84 26.11 -14.16 -17.83
C ASN A 84 25.26 -12.87 -17.67
N PHE A 85 25.54 -11.84 -18.47
CA PHE A 85 24.82 -10.56 -18.43
C PHE A 85 23.34 -10.71 -18.72
N LYS A 86 22.94 -11.66 -19.55
CA LYS A 86 21.54 -11.91 -19.88
C LYS A 86 20.73 -12.29 -18.65
N GLU A 87 21.26 -13.15 -17.81
CA GLU A 87 20.61 -13.57 -16.55
C GLU A 87 20.56 -12.43 -15.52
N VAL A 88 21.64 -11.70 -15.37
CA VAL A 88 21.70 -10.54 -14.46
C VAL A 88 20.72 -9.44 -14.90
N ALA A 89 20.68 -9.13 -16.20
CA ALA A 89 19.78 -8.12 -16.75
C ALA A 89 18.31 -8.56 -16.63
N SER A 90 17.99 -9.83 -16.90
CA SER A 90 16.63 -10.36 -16.75
C SER A 90 16.15 -10.30 -15.29
N SER A 91 17.01 -10.67 -14.35
CA SER A 91 16.72 -10.54 -12.92
C SER A 91 16.49 -9.08 -12.48
N SER A 92 17.28 -8.16 -13.03
CA SER A 92 17.11 -6.72 -12.76
C SER A 92 15.82 -6.18 -13.37
N ALA A 93 15.46 -6.60 -14.58
CA ALA A 93 14.23 -6.19 -15.25
C ALA A 93 12.98 -6.71 -14.52
N ALA A 94 12.99 -7.96 -14.09
CA ALA A 94 11.89 -8.54 -13.31
C ALA A 94 11.68 -7.79 -11.99
N TYR A 95 12.78 -7.40 -11.34
CA TYR A 95 12.73 -6.58 -10.15
C TYR A 95 12.14 -5.18 -10.41
N ALA A 96 12.59 -4.52 -11.50
CA ALA A 96 12.07 -3.19 -11.87
C ALA A 96 10.57 -3.21 -12.19
N LEU A 97 10.08 -4.27 -12.84
CA LEU A 97 8.64 -4.43 -13.07
C LEU A 97 7.86 -4.57 -11.76
N ARG A 98 8.39 -5.34 -10.82
CA ARG A 98 7.77 -5.53 -9.51
C ARG A 98 7.77 -4.24 -8.68
N ASP A 99 8.84 -3.47 -8.74
CA ASP A 99 8.95 -2.17 -8.06
C ASP A 99 7.92 -1.17 -8.62
N ALA A 100 7.80 -1.10 -9.95
CA ALA A 100 6.80 -0.25 -10.61
C ALA A 100 5.35 -0.69 -10.32
N TYR A 101 5.11 -1.98 -10.19
CA TYR A 101 3.81 -2.52 -9.78
C TYR A 101 3.46 -2.09 -8.36
N ASP A 102 4.37 -2.26 -7.41
CA ASP A 102 4.17 -1.84 -6.02
C ASP A 102 3.86 -0.34 -5.91
N GLU A 103 4.65 0.49 -6.59
CA GLU A 103 4.46 1.94 -6.61
C GLU A 103 3.07 2.32 -7.18
N GLY A 104 2.66 1.69 -8.29
CA GLY A 104 1.37 1.94 -8.92
C GLY A 104 0.19 1.55 -8.04
N VAL A 105 0.24 0.39 -7.39
CA VAL A 105 -0.83 -0.06 -6.49
C VAL A 105 -0.91 0.79 -5.23
N ILE A 106 0.22 1.13 -4.62
CA ILE A 106 0.26 2.02 -3.45
C ILE A 106 -0.31 3.40 -3.80
N ALA A 107 0.02 3.94 -4.98
CA ALA A 107 -0.55 5.21 -5.46
C ALA A 107 -2.08 5.12 -5.62
N THR A 108 -2.60 4.01 -6.15
CA THR A 108 -4.04 3.77 -6.28
C THR A 108 -4.73 3.70 -4.91
N MET A 109 -4.10 3.09 -3.91
CA MET A 109 -4.62 3.05 -2.55
C MET A 109 -4.72 4.45 -1.94
N PHE A 110 -3.67 5.26 -2.04
CA PHE A 110 -3.70 6.65 -1.56
C PHE A 110 -4.74 7.49 -2.29
N ALA A 111 -4.90 7.32 -3.60
CA ALA A 111 -5.94 8.01 -4.37
C ALA A 111 -7.36 7.57 -3.98
N GLY A 112 -7.51 6.32 -3.51
CA GLY A 112 -8.78 5.79 -3.03
C GLY A 112 -9.22 6.36 -1.69
N VAL A 113 -8.29 6.90 -0.89
CA VAL A 113 -8.59 7.66 0.32
C VAL A 113 -8.62 9.13 -0.04
N SER A 114 -9.81 9.67 -0.28
CA SER A 114 -9.98 11.10 -0.61
C SER A 114 -9.52 12.00 0.52
N ALA A 115 -8.88 13.12 0.19
CA ALA A 115 -8.48 14.15 1.16
C ALA A 115 -9.66 14.75 1.95
N SER A 116 -10.88 14.60 1.46
CA SER A 116 -12.12 15.01 2.14
C SER A 116 -12.74 13.89 2.96
N SER A 117 -12.18 12.70 2.94
CA SER A 117 -12.69 11.55 3.70
C SER A 117 -12.31 11.67 5.18
N PRO A 118 -13.18 11.27 6.12
CA PRO A 118 -12.82 11.17 7.53
C PRO A 118 -11.66 10.20 7.78
N ASN A 119 -11.38 9.33 6.83
CA ASN A 119 -10.26 8.38 6.87
C ASN A 119 -8.92 9.00 6.40
N HIS A 120 -8.90 10.25 5.97
CA HIS A 120 -7.68 11.00 5.75
C HIS A 120 -7.40 11.88 6.96
N ILE A 121 -6.39 11.52 7.73
CA ILE A 121 -6.05 12.21 8.97
C ILE A 121 -5.21 13.44 8.64
N LEU A 122 -5.68 14.58 9.11
CA LEU A 122 -4.98 15.86 9.02
C LEU A 122 -4.58 16.35 10.41
N GLY A 123 -3.55 17.15 10.49
CA GLY A 123 -3.16 17.89 11.67
C GLY A 123 -4.00 19.15 11.87
N SER A 124 -5.32 19.09 11.63
CA SER A 124 -6.25 20.22 11.74
C SER A 124 -7.19 20.06 12.92
N ASP A 125 -7.93 21.13 13.25
CA ASP A 125 -8.82 21.17 14.43
C ASP A 125 -10.16 20.44 14.23
N ASN A 126 -10.31 19.58 13.21
CA ASN A 126 -11.52 18.82 13.01
C ASN A 126 -11.64 17.66 14.03
N ALA A 127 -12.87 17.29 14.35
CA ALA A 127 -13.14 16.28 15.37
C ALA A 127 -12.64 14.86 15.01
N THR A 128 -12.34 14.60 13.75
CA THR A 128 -11.79 13.35 13.22
C THR A 128 -10.27 13.37 13.14
N ASP A 129 -9.65 14.54 13.28
CA ASP A 129 -8.22 14.73 13.13
C ASP A 129 -7.50 14.72 14.48
N LEU A 130 -6.20 14.51 14.45
CA LEU A 130 -5.37 14.71 15.63
C LEU A 130 -5.20 16.22 15.83
N ALA A 131 -5.78 16.76 16.90
CA ALA A 131 -5.74 18.18 17.21
C ALA A 131 -4.33 18.63 17.58
N ALA A 132 -3.94 19.79 17.07
CA ALA A 132 -2.66 20.49 17.31
C ALA A 132 -1.40 19.82 16.73
N GLY A 133 -0.57 20.60 16.08
CA GLY A 133 0.66 20.18 15.43
C GLY A 133 0.47 19.95 13.93
N THR A 134 0.36 21.06 13.20
CA THR A 134 0.45 21.03 11.73
C THR A 134 1.88 21.27 11.32
N PHE A 135 2.48 20.31 10.65
CA PHE A 135 3.75 20.52 9.97
C PHE A 135 3.55 21.49 8.81
N ASP A 136 4.44 22.46 8.69
CA ASP A 136 4.52 23.46 7.60
C ASP A 136 3.22 24.24 7.26
N GLY A 137 2.22 24.23 8.11
CA GLY A 137 0.95 24.96 7.89
C GLY A 137 0.07 24.41 6.77
N THR A 138 0.36 23.21 6.25
CA THR A 138 -0.38 22.58 5.13
C THR A 138 -1.42 21.55 5.57
N GLY A 139 -1.55 21.31 6.88
CA GLY A 139 -2.46 20.31 7.44
C GLY A 139 -1.87 18.93 7.57
N ASN A 140 -0.58 18.75 7.26
CA ASN A 140 0.14 17.50 7.54
C ASN A 140 0.38 17.36 9.05
N LEU A 141 0.40 16.11 9.54
CA LEU A 141 0.75 15.82 10.92
C LEU A 141 2.22 16.15 11.20
N ASP A 142 2.49 16.75 12.35
CA ASP A 142 3.85 16.87 12.86
C ASP A 142 4.13 15.70 13.80
N ILE A 143 5.05 14.80 13.40
CA ILE A 143 5.32 13.55 14.11
C ILE A 143 6.64 13.64 14.88
N GLY A 144 6.55 13.50 16.20
CA GLY A 144 7.70 13.53 17.08
C GLY A 144 7.30 13.35 18.53
N PHE A 145 8.14 13.82 19.45
CA PHE A 145 7.92 13.73 20.90
C PHE A 145 7.96 15.10 21.60
N GLY A 146 7.90 16.18 20.83
CA GLY A 146 7.80 17.54 21.33
C GLY A 146 6.39 17.88 21.85
N SER A 147 6.24 19.10 22.38
CA SER A 147 4.96 19.56 22.95
C SER A 147 3.88 19.85 21.91
N SER A 148 4.27 20.06 20.65
CA SER A 148 3.36 20.33 19.53
C SER A 148 3.36 19.21 18.51
N GLU A 149 4.05 18.12 18.77
CA GLU A 149 4.21 16.97 17.90
C GLU A 149 3.32 15.81 18.34
N HIS A 150 2.99 14.94 17.43
CA HIS A 150 2.20 13.74 17.69
C HIS A 150 3.09 12.50 17.82
N ASP A 151 2.94 11.77 18.94
CA ASP A 151 3.59 10.47 19.13
C ASP A 151 3.14 9.51 18.00
N PRO A 152 4.06 8.85 17.28
CA PRO A 152 3.72 7.86 16.25
C PRO A 152 2.74 6.78 16.73
N ILE A 153 2.77 6.43 18.04
CA ILE A 153 1.86 5.44 18.64
C ILE A 153 0.44 6.00 18.73
N ASP A 154 0.30 7.29 18.97
CA ASP A 154 -1.01 7.94 19.04
C ASP A 154 -1.64 8.01 17.65
N VAL A 155 -0.83 8.24 16.60
CA VAL A 155 -1.27 8.15 15.18
C VAL A 155 -1.80 6.76 14.86
N LEU A 156 -1.06 5.70 15.21
CA LEU A 156 -1.50 4.32 15.03
C LEU A 156 -2.80 4.01 15.79
N SER A 157 -2.92 4.50 17.02
CA SER A 157 -4.11 4.31 17.85
C SER A 157 -5.32 5.01 17.24
N HIS A 158 -5.12 6.20 16.66
CA HIS A 158 -6.15 6.96 15.98
C HIS A 158 -6.62 6.26 14.71
N MET A 159 -5.68 5.73 13.90
CA MET A 159 -6.02 4.93 12.72
C MET A 159 -6.81 3.67 13.08
N SER A 160 -6.42 2.99 14.18
CA SER A 160 -7.18 1.84 14.68
C SER A 160 -8.60 2.22 15.06
N ARG A 161 -8.79 3.35 15.78
CA ARG A 161 -10.10 3.85 16.15
C ARG A 161 -10.99 4.12 14.94
N LEU A 162 -10.46 4.77 13.89
CA LEU A 162 -11.22 5.03 12.67
C LEU A 162 -11.69 3.75 11.98
N LEU A 163 -10.86 2.72 11.92
CA LEU A 163 -11.25 1.42 11.38
C LEU A 163 -12.28 0.71 12.26
N ASP A 164 -12.21 0.85 13.60
CA ASP A 164 -13.19 0.29 14.52
C ASP A 164 -14.56 0.98 14.36
N GLU A 165 -14.59 2.29 14.19
CA GLU A 165 -15.81 3.06 13.91
C GLU A 165 -16.48 2.63 12.60
N GLN A 166 -15.70 2.15 11.63
CA GLN A 166 -16.18 1.58 10.36
C GLN A 166 -16.54 0.09 10.46
N ASN A 167 -16.46 -0.52 11.65
CA ASN A 167 -16.70 -1.94 11.89
C ASN A 167 -15.80 -2.89 11.07
N ILE A 168 -14.57 -2.48 10.77
CA ILE A 168 -13.59 -3.32 10.07
C ILE A 168 -12.99 -4.33 11.05
N PRO A 169 -12.89 -5.63 10.71
CA PRO A 169 -12.27 -6.64 11.57
C PRO A 169 -10.83 -6.29 11.97
N GLU A 170 -10.41 -6.67 13.17
CA GLU A 170 -9.01 -6.49 13.60
C GLU A 170 -8.04 -7.47 12.91
N GLU A 171 -8.53 -8.63 12.51
CA GLU A 171 -7.72 -9.62 11.81
C GLU A 171 -7.46 -9.20 10.37
N GLY A 172 -6.21 -9.26 9.93
CA GLY A 172 -5.84 -8.84 8.57
C GLY A 172 -5.64 -7.33 8.39
N ARG A 173 -5.57 -6.55 9.49
CA ARG A 173 -5.17 -5.14 9.42
C ARG A 173 -3.67 -5.02 9.23
N TRP A 174 -3.29 -4.10 8.37
CA TRP A 174 -1.89 -3.79 8.06
C TRP A 174 -1.64 -2.28 8.14
N PHE A 175 -0.39 -1.93 8.39
CA PHE A 175 0.10 -0.57 8.37
C PHE A 175 1.35 -0.48 7.50
N LEU A 176 1.39 0.49 6.61
CA LEU A 176 2.46 0.72 5.67
C LEU A 176 2.98 2.15 5.82
N ALA A 177 4.28 2.31 6.06
CA ALA A 177 4.91 3.61 6.15
C ALA A 177 6.31 3.64 5.53
N SER A 178 6.82 4.85 5.31
CA SER A 178 8.20 5.08 4.89
C SER A 178 9.18 4.79 6.04
N PRO A 179 10.47 4.61 5.75
CA PRO A 179 11.51 4.38 6.76
C PRO A 179 11.57 5.47 7.83
N ASP A 180 11.28 6.72 7.47
CA ASP A 180 11.36 7.89 8.35
C ASP A 180 10.37 7.77 9.52
N PHE A 181 9.15 7.28 9.29
CA PHE A 181 8.19 7.00 10.35
C PHE A 181 8.73 5.98 11.36
N TYR A 182 9.40 4.94 10.86
CA TYR A 182 10.01 3.91 11.71
C TYR A 182 11.22 4.43 12.47
N GLU A 183 11.95 5.40 11.95
CA GLU A 183 13.03 6.07 12.66
C GLU A 183 12.51 6.80 13.89
N VAL A 184 11.45 7.61 13.74
CA VAL A 184 10.81 8.28 14.87
C VAL A 184 10.23 7.26 15.85
N LEU A 185 9.55 6.23 15.38
CA LEU A 185 8.98 5.17 16.21
C LEU A 185 10.05 4.45 17.05
N ALA A 186 11.26 4.28 16.52
CA ALA A 186 12.39 3.64 17.20
C ALA A 186 13.29 4.63 17.98
N SER A 187 12.91 5.90 18.05
CA SER A 187 13.66 6.93 18.76
C SER A 187 13.73 6.64 20.27
N SER A 188 14.76 7.17 20.94
CA SER A 188 14.99 7.00 22.39
C SER A 188 13.86 7.56 23.25
N SER A 189 13.07 8.48 22.74
CA SER A 189 11.91 9.08 23.40
C SER A 189 10.65 8.22 23.26
N SER A 190 10.67 7.17 22.43
CA SER A 190 9.53 6.32 22.20
C SER A 190 9.21 5.44 23.41
N LYS A 191 7.93 5.34 23.77
CA LYS A 191 7.43 4.42 24.80
C LYS A 191 7.66 2.94 24.48
N LEU A 192 7.90 2.60 23.21
CA LEU A 192 8.21 1.22 22.77
C LEU A 192 9.54 0.71 23.34
N LEU A 193 10.46 1.61 23.70
CA LEU A 193 11.73 1.26 24.35
C LEU A 193 11.55 0.93 25.84
N SER A 194 10.42 1.28 26.44
CA SER A 194 10.13 1.02 27.85
C SER A 194 9.92 -0.48 28.10
N VAL A 195 10.59 -1.00 29.11
CA VAL A 195 10.47 -2.41 29.54
C VAL A 195 9.03 -2.72 29.98
N ASP A 196 8.33 -1.72 30.57
CA ASP A 196 6.96 -1.86 31.03
C ASP A 196 5.97 -2.07 29.86
N TYR A 197 6.24 -1.47 28.70
CA TYR A 197 5.40 -1.60 27.52
C TYR A 197 5.61 -2.93 26.76
N ASN A 198 6.82 -3.46 26.82
CA ASN A 198 7.22 -4.70 26.13
C ASN A 198 7.05 -5.97 26.96
N ALA A 199 6.42 -5.91 28.12
CA ALA A 199 6.21 -7.07 29.00
C ALA A 199 7.46 -7.95 29.23
N GLY A 200 8.65 -7.34 29.30
CA GLY A 200 9.92 -8.04 29.51
C GLY A 200 10.50 -8.73 28.27
N GLN A 201 9.84 -8.71 27.13
CA GLN A 201 10.35 -9.24 25.88
C GLN A 201 10.99 -8.11 25.07
N GLY A 202 12.15 -7.63 25.49
CA GLY A 202 12.89 -6.55 24.86
C GLY A 202 13.30 -6.86 23.43
N SER A 203 12.38 -6.72 22.47
CA SER A 203 12.59 -7.05 21.06
C SER A 203 13.34 -5.97 20.27
N ILE A 204 13.49 -4.75 20.82
CA ILE A 204 14.20 -3.66 20.12
C ILE A 204 15.74 -3.82 20.19
N ARG A 205 16.27 -4.70 21.04
CA ARG A 205 17.71 -4.94 21.14
C ARG A 205 18.42 -5.27 19.83
N ASN A 206 17.69 -5.75 18.81
CA ASN A 206 18.23 -6.14 17.51
C ASN A 206 17.64 -5.35 16.34
N GLY A 207 17.05 -4.18 16.56
CA GLY A 207 16.38 -3.42 15.49
C GLY A 207 15.08 -4.07 14.98
N LEU A 208 14.63 -5.15 15.61
CA LEU A 208 13.37 -5.80 15.29
C LEU A 208 12.27 -5.10 16.09
N VAL A 209 11.54 -4.20 15.46
CA VAL A 209 10.30 -3.66 16.02
C VAL A 209 9.29 -4.79 16.00
N SER A 210 9.19 -5.54 17.09
CA SER A 210 8.21 -6.59 17.34
C SER A 210 7.93 -7.55 16.16
N SER A 211 8.15 -8.82 16.35
CA SER A 211 7.62 -9.88 15.46
C SER A 211 6.09 -10.03 15.57
N GLY A 212 5.41 -9.07 16.19
CA GLY A 212 3.98 -9.08 16.46
C GLY A 212 3.26 -7.84 15.93
N LYS A 213 1.96 -7.86 16.10
CA LYS A 213 1.08 -6.75 15.75
C LYS A 213 1.28 -5.58 16.73
N LEU A 214 1.41 -4.37 16.22
CA LEU A 214 1.42 -3.16 17.02
C LEU A 214 0.05 -2.49 16.88
N ARG A 215 -0.67 -2.29 18.00
CA ARG A 215 -2.03 -1.75 18.00
C ARG A 215 -3.01 -2.45 17.04
N GLY A 216 -2.87 -3.76 16.86
CA GLY A 216 -3.69 -4.56 15.94
C GLY A 216 -3.18 -4.62 14.50
N PHE A 217 -2.18 -3.81 14.13
CA PHE A 217 -1.64 -3.76 12.76
C PHE A 217 -0.42 -4.64 12.56
N GLU A 218 -0.35 -5.31 11.42
CA GLU A 218 0.88 -5.87 10.88
C GLU A 218 1.70 -4.76 10.22
N MET A 219 2.96 -4.61 10.64
CA MET A 219 3.77 -3.45 10.30
C MET A 219 4.63 -3.73 9.06
N TYR A 220 4.43 -2.96 7.99
CA TYR A 220 5.19 -3.02 6.75
C TYR A 220 5.95 -1.72 6.50
N LYS A 221 7.18 -1.84 5.99
CA LYS A 221 8.03 -0.73 5.62
C LYS A 221 8.36 -0.80 4.14
N SER A 222 8.13 0.28 3.40
CA SER A 222 8.45 0.36 1.98
C SER A 222 9.02 1.71 1.59
N ASN A 223 10.01 1.68 0.68
CA ASN A 223 10.53 2.88 0.02
C ASN A 223 9.74 3.25 -1.25
N ASN A 224 8.70 2.47 -1.59
CA ASN A 224 7.86 2.71 -2.77
C ASN A 224 6.71 3.68 -2.48
N ILE A 225 6.65 4.22 -1.26
CA ILE A 225 5.73 5.28 -0.91
C ILE A 225 6.34 6.59 -1.43
N ALA A 226 5.71 7.19 -2.44
CA ALA A 226 6.14 8.49 -2.93
C ALA A 226 5.99 9.54 -1.82
N ALA A 227 7.03 10.36 -1.61
CA ALA A 227 6.95 11.48 -0.69
C ALA A 227 5.83 12.44 -1.11
N ALA A 228 5.22 13.12 -0.14
CA ALA A 228 4.32 14.22 -0.43
C ALA A 228 5.11 15.41 -0.99
N SER A 229 4.43 16.33 -1.67
CA SER A 229 5.05 17.45 -2.40
C SER A 229 5.90 18.39 -1.56
N ASN A 230 5.83 18.34 -0.22
CA ASN A 230 6.53 19.21 0.72
C ASN A 230 7.51 18.46 1.63
N ALA A 231 8.18 17.44 1.12
CA ALA A 231 9.07 16.56 1.89
C ALA A 231 8.39 15.80 3.06
N ALA A 232 7.07 15.85 3.14
CA ALA A 232 6.33 15.08 4.12
C ALA A 232 6.26 13.60 3.73
N GLY A 233 6.41 12.72 4.70
CA GLY A 233 6.17 11.30 4.54
C GLY A 233 4.67 11.00 4.41
N LYS A 234 4.37 9.78 4.01
CA LYS A 234 3.01 9.26 3.94
C LYS A 234 2.93 7.94 4.68
N CYS A 235 1.83 7.70 5.36
CA CYS A 235 1.52 6.39 5.90
C CYS A 235 0.09 5.99 5.54
N LEU A 236 -0.13 4.69 5.46
CA LEU A 236 -1.39 4.08 5.07
C LEU A 236 -1.66 2.90 6.00
N ALA A 237 -2.87 2.83 6.52
CA ALA A 237 -3.37 1.68 7.26
C ALA A 237 -4.61 1.13 6.57
N GLY A 238 -4.84 -0.15 6.67
CA GLY A 238 -6.03 -0.73 6.08
C GLY A 238 -6.21 -2.20 6.41
N HIS A 239 -7.22 -2.78 5.76
CA HIS A 239 -7.52 -4.20 5.82
C HIS A 239 -7.28 -4.84 4.45
N MET A 240 -6.88 -6.12 4.41
CA MET A 240 -6.58 -6.84 3.16
C MET A 240 -7.73 -6.80 2.15
N SER A 241 -8.99 -6.75 2.59
CA SER A 241 -10.16 -6.67 1.70
C SER A 241 -10.41 -5.28 1.10
N SER A 242 -9.60 -4.27 1.44
CA SER A 242 -9.79 -2.88 0.99
C SER A 242 -9.54 -2.70 -0.50
N THR A 243 -8.52 -3.39 -1.02
CA THR A 243 -8.03 -3.22 -2.39
C THR A 243 -7.86 -4.57 -3.05
N ALA A 244 -8.44 -4.73 -4.23
CA ALA A 244 -8.20 -5.87 -5.09
C ALA A 244 -7.13 -5.54 -6.12
N THR A 245 -6.26 -6.51 -6.35
CA THR A 245 -5.23 -6.45 -7.38
C THR A 245 -5.27 -7.70 -8.24
N ALA A 246 -5.00 -7.51 -9.51
CA ALA A 246 -4.85 -8.61 -10.44
C ALA A 246 -3.67 -8.32 -11.37
N GLN A 247 -2.79 -9.28 -11.52
CA GLN A 247 -1.60 -9.16 -12.35
C GLN A 247 -1.38 -10.41 -13.18
N THR A 248 -0.83 -10.21 -14.37
CA THR A 248 -0.40 -11.31 -15.22
C THR A 248 0.85 -10.94 -16.01
N ILE A 249 1.75 -11.90 -16.20
CA ILE A 249 2.89 -11.76 -17.10
C ILE A 249 2.42 -12.24 -18.46
N THR A 250 2.19 -11.32 -19.38
CA THR A 250 1.57 -11.63 -20.66
C THR A 250 2.54 -12.32 -21.61
N SER A 251 3.77 -11.84 -21.70
CA SER A 251 4.79 -12.48 -22.55
C SER A 251 6.22 -12.07 -22.15
N THR A 252 7.13 -13.03 -22.30
CA THR A 252 8.57 -12.75 -22.31
C THR A 252 9.13 -13.36 -23.58
N GLU A 253 9.79 -12.57 -24.41
CA GLU A 253 10.28 -12.97 -25.72
C GLU A 253 11.75 -12.62 -25.86
N VAL A 254 12.47 -13.50 -26.57
CA VAL A 254 13.84 -13.27 -27.01
C VAL A 254 13.84 -13.27 -28.51
N LEU A 255 14.23 -12.16 -29.11
CA LEU A 255 14.27 -11.95 -30.56
C LEU A 255 15.69 -11.59 -30.96
N ARG A 256 16.12 -12.09 -32.13
CA ARG A 256 17.36 -11.63 -32.76
C ARG A 256 17.16 -10.21 -33.30
N ASP A 257 18.10 -9.31 -33.00
CA ASP A 257 18.05 -7.96 -33.55
C ASP A 257 18.35 -7.99 -35.05
N PRO A 258 17.50 -7.43 -35.93
CA PRO A 258 17.75 -7.35 -37.34
C PRO A 258 18.83 -6.34 -37.73
N ASP A 259 19.10 -5.34 -36.87
CA ASP A 259 20.00 -4.22 -37.17
C ASP A 259 21.38 -4.38 -36.52
N SER A 260 21.52 -5.28 -35.53
CA SER A 260 22.78 -5.53 -34.82
C SER A 260 23.00 -7.01 -34.51
N PHE A 261 24.23 -7.36 -34.15
CA PHE A 261 24.57 -8.73 -33.71
C PHE A 261 24.32 -8.89 -32.21
N GLY A 262 23.04 -9.00 -31.83
CA GLY A 262 22.64 -9.15 -30.45
C GLY A 262 21.25 -9.78 -30.31
N ASP A 263 20.94 -10.23 -29.09
CA ASP A 263 19.63 -10.72 -28.74
C ASP A 263 18.85 -9.62 -27.97
N ILE A 264 17.64 -9.34 -28.43
CA ILE A 264 16.70 -8.46 -27.75
C ILE A 264 15.85 -9.30 -26.82
N VAL A 265 15.90 -8.98 -25.53
CA VAL A 265 14.99 -9.53 -24.51
C VAL A 265 13.95 -8.48 -24.17
N ARG A 266 12.69 -8.86 -24.30
CA ARG A 266 11.57 -7.99 -23.92
C ARG A 266 10.54 -8.75 -23.10
N GLY A 267 9.89 -8.07 -22.18
CA GLY A 267 8.79 -8.62 -21.40
C GLY A 267 7.71 -7.59 -21.15
N LEU A 268 6.49 -8.07 -21.06
CA LEU A 268 5.30 -7.28 -20.79
C LEU A 268 4.63 -7.81 -19.52
N HIS A 269 4.39 -6.92 -18.58
CA HIS A 269 3.65 -7.16 -17.36
C HIS A 269 2.40 -6.28 -17.34
N VAL A 270 1.25 -6.89 -17.17
CA VAL A 270 -0.05 -6.22 -17.18
C VAL A 270 -0.70 -6.40 -15.83
N TYR A 271 -1.25 -5.33 -15.28
CA TYR A 271 -1.93 -5.38 -14.00
C TYR A 271 -3.08 -4.38 -13.91
N GLY A 272 -3.95 -4.61 -12.96
CA GLY A 272 -5.00 -3.69 -12.56
C GLY A 272 -5.14 -3.66 -11.05
N SER A 273 -5.51 -2.52 -10.51
CA SER A 273 -5.79 -2.34 -9.10
C SER A 273 -7.03 -1.49 -8.89
N LYS A 274 -7.84 -1.86 -7.91
CA LYS A 274 -9.06 -1.12 -7.57
C LYS A 274 -9.30 -1.15 -6.07
N VAL A 275 -9.55 0.03 -5.51
CA VAL A 275 -10.05 0.13 -4.14
C VAL A 275 -11.52 -0.29 -4.12
N LEU A 276 -11.82 -1.35 -3.40
CA LEU A 276 -13.16 -1.93 -3.24
C LEU A 276 -13.91 -1.26 -2.09
N ARG A 277 -13.21 -1.03 -0.99
CA ARG A 277 -13.75 -0.46 0.24
C ARG A 277 -12.85 0.68 0.71
N ALA A 278 -13.20 1.91 0.34
CA ALA A 278 -12.48 3.10 0.76
C ALA A 278 -12.53 3.28 2.30
N ASP A 279 -13.62 2.84 2.93
CA ASP A 279 -13.81 2.89 4.39
C ASP A 279 -12.82 2.01 5.16
N ALA A 280 -12.28 0.98 4.51
CA ALA A 280 -11.27 0.08 5.09
C ALA A 280 -9.82 0.55 4.86
N LEU A 281 -9.62 1.79 4.41
CA LEU A 281 -8.33 2.44 4.25
C LEU A 281 -8.29 3.73 5.06
N VAL A 282 -7.18 3.98 5.73
CA VAL A 282 -6.90 5.21 6.47
C VAL A 282 -5.52 5.71 6.06
N SER A 283 -5.41 6.98 5.71
CA SER A 283 -4.14 7.60 5.31
C SER A 283 -3.81 8.81 6.17
N ALA A 284 -2.52 9.09 6.33
CA ALA A 284 -2.04 10.34 6.88
C ALA A 284 -0.80 10.81 6.16
N PHE A 285 -0.65 12.13 6.04
CA PHE A 285 0.55 12.79 5.60
C PHE A 285 1.21 13.43 6.80
N TYR A 286 2.53 13.33 6.89
CA TYR A 286 3.25 13.80 8.06
C TYR A 286 4.59 14.42 7.67
N GLY A 287 5.06 15.34 8.52
CA GLY A 287 6.42 15.83 8.53
C GLY A 287 7.14 15.37 9.78
N ILE A 288 8.45 15.51 9.78
CA ILE A 288 9.34 15.25 10.91
C ILE A 288 10.28 16.43 10.98
N ASP A 289 10.32 17.14 12.13
CA ASP A 289 11.25 18.22 12.41
C ASP A 289 12.63 17.74 12.88
#